data_180b4a6a3a001287b39171784adc1be3
#
_entry.id   180b4a6a3a001287b39171784adc1be3
#
_cell.length_a   1.000
_cell.length_b   1.000
_cell.length_c   1.000
_cell.angle_alpha   90.00
_cell.angle_beta   90.00
_cell.angle_gamma   90.00
#
_symmetry.space_group_name_H-M   'P 1'
#
loop_
_entity.id
_entity.type
_entity.pdbx_description
1 polymer ?
#
loop_
_entity_poly.entity_id
_entity_poly.type
_entity_poly.pdbx_seq_one_letter_code
_entity_poly.pdbx_strand_id
1 'polypeptide(L)'
;MFRLTNKLAISNLIKNRKLYYPLALAVILAVTISYLFYSLTFNPKIAEIRGGSTIQATLGFGMFVVTLASAIIVLYANSFVMKNRSKELGIYGMLGLEKRHLISMTFKELVVFGILTVGAGIGIGALFDKLIFAFLLKLMKLKVELVATFQMKVVITVLVVFGLIFLGLMFLNALRISRMNALQLSREKASGEKRGRFLPLQTILGVISLGGGYYLAVTVKDPLTALITFFLAVLLVIFGTYLLFNAGITVFLQILKKNKKYYYQPNNLISVSNLIFRMKKNAVGLATIAILSTMVLVTMSA
;
A
#
# COMPACT_ATOMS: atom_id res chain seq x y z
N MET A 1 30.74 15.94 6.40
CA MET A 1 29.75 14.84 6.38
C MET A 1 28.36 15.28 5.92
N PHE A 2 27.75 16.36 6.43
CA PHE A 2 26.40 16.82 6.05
C PHE A 2 26.24 17.11 4.54
N ARG A 3 27.20 17.82 3.91
CA ARG A 3 27.20 18.09 2.45
C ARG A 3 27.30 16.80 1.61
N LEU A 4 28.10 15.82 2.05
CA LEU A 4 28.27 14.54 1.38
C LEU A 4 26.96 13.73 1.37
N THR A 5 26.28 13.62 2.53
CA THR A 5 25.01 12.89 2.62
C THR A 5 23.90 13.53 1.81
N ASN A 6 23.85 14.87 1.69
CA ASN A 6 22.89 15.57 0.83
C ASN A 6 23.14 15.27 -0.65
N LYS A 7 24.42 15.38 -1.10
CA LYS A 7 24.79 15.08 -2.49
C LYS A 7 24.52 13.62 -2.85
N LEU A 8 24.82 12.70 -1.93
CA LEU A 8 24.52 11.27 -2.11
C LEU A 8 23.01 11.00 -2.16
N ALA A 9 22.20 11.62 -1.31
CA ALA A 9 20.75 11.45 -1.30
C ALA A 9 20.12 11.81 -2.66
N ILE A 10 20.43 12.99 -3.19
CA ILE A 10 19.90 13.43 -4.49
C ILE A 10 20.46 12.56 -5.64
N SER A 11 21.77 12.28 -5.63
CA SER A 11 22.39 11.43 -6.64
C SER A 11 21.80 10.02 -6.67
N ASN A 12 21.46 9.46 -5.50
CA ASN A 12 20.86 8.13 -5.38
C ASN A 12 19.43 8.08 -5.94
N LEU A 13 18.61 9.11 -5.71
CA LEU A 13 17.28 9.22 -6.32
C LEU A 13 17.36 9.20 -7.85
N ILE A 14 18.31 9.94 -8.42
CA ILE A 14 18.50 10.02 -9.88
C ILE A 14 19.07 8.71 -10.45
N LYS A 15 20.08 8.13 -9.81
CA LYS A 15 20.71 6.88 -10.26
C LYS A 15 19.78 5.69 -10.16
N ASN A 16 18.98 5.62 -9.09
CA ASN A 16 18.04 4.54 -8.82
C ASN A 16 16.62 4.84 -9.34
N ARG A 17 16.45 5.75 -10.32
CA ARG A 17 15.15 6.18 -10.85
C ARG A 17 14.24 5.02 -11.25
N LYS A 18 14.79 3.96 -11.85
CA LYS A 18 14.02 2.75 -12.24
C LYS A 18 13.36 2.04 -11.04
N LEU A 19 13.97 2.16 -9.87
CA LEU A 19 13.48 1.56 -8.63
C LEU A 19 12.47 2.47 -7.90
N TYR A 20 12.70 3.80 -7.96
CA TYR A 20 11.83 4.78 -7.33
C TYR A 20 10.59 5.14 -8.17
N TYR A 21 10.61 4.94 -9.49
CA TYR A 21 9.49 5.27 -10.37
C TYR A 21 8.18 4.54 -10.01
N PRO A 22 8.16 3.20 -9.79
CA PRO A 22 6.95 2.52 -9.35
C PRO A 22 6.45 2.99 -7.98
N LEU A 23 7.38 3.30 -7.04
CA LEU A 23 7.03 3.87 -5.74
C LEU A 23 6.42 5.27 -5.91
N ALA A 24 6.99 6.11 -6.78
CA ALA A 24 6.47 7.46 -7.05
C ALA A 24 5.04 7.39 -7.60
N LEU A 25 4.79 6.54 -8.59
CA LEU A 25 3.45 6.33 -9.13
C LEU A 25 2.46 5.87 -8.05
N ALA A 26 2.85 4.90 -7.24
CA ALA A 26 2.00 4.39 -6.15
C ALA A 26 1.64 5.48 -5.14
N VAL A 27 2.63 6.32 -4.73
CA VAL A 27 2.40 7.42 -3.79
C VAL A 27 1.54 8.51 -4.43
N ILE A 28 1.84 8.94 -5.66
CA ILE A 28 1.07 9.97 -6.36
C ILE A 28 -0.38 9.55 -6.50
N LEU A 29 -0.65 8.32 -6.95
CA LEU A 29 -2.02 7.79 -7.08
C LEU A 29 -2.72 7.69 -5.71
N ALA A 30 -2.03 7.19 -4.68
CA ALA A 30 -2.58 7.10 -3.34
C ALA A 30 -2.96 8.47 -2.77
N VAL A 31 -2.09 9.49 -2.94
CA VAL A 31 -2.35 10.88 -2.53
C VAL A 31 -3.50 11.48 -3.33
N THR A 32 -3.52 11.29 -4.66
CA THR A 32 -4.58 11.80 -5.53
C THR A 32 -5.95 11.24 -5.13
N ILE A 33 -6.06 9.92 -4.96
CA ILE A 33 -7.31 9.28 -4.56
C ILE A 33 -7.73 9.74 -3.16
N SER A 34 -6.81 9.82 -2.21
CA SER A 34 -7.09 10.31 -0.85
C SER A 34 -7.57 11.76 -0.88
N TYR A 35 -6.92 12.63 -1.66
CA TYR A 35 -7.33 14.02 -1.83
C TYR A 35 -8.78 14.12 -2.33
N LEU A 36 -9.14 13.37 -3.38
CA LEU A 36 -10.48 13.36 -3.94
C LEU A 36 -11.54 12.90 -2.93
N PHE A 37 -11.25 11.80 -2.19
CA PHE A 37 -12.18 11.35 -1.15
C PHE A 37 -12.34 12.36 -0.01
N TYR A 38 -11.25 13.02 0.41
CA TYR A 38 -11.30 14.04 1.44
C TYR A 38 -12.05 15.28 0.97
N SER A 39 -11.83 15.69 -0.29
CA SER A 39 -12.54 16.81 -0.90
C SER A 39 -14.05 16.57 -0.94
N LEU A 40 -14.47 15.38 -1.36
CA LEU A 40 -15.90 15.01 -1.36
C LEU A 40 -16.46 14.96 0.06
N THR A 41 -15.76 14.35 1.00
CA THR A 41 -16.24 14.21 2.39
C THR A 41 -16.39 15.54 3.10
N PHE A 42 -15.48 16.47 2.88
CA PHE A 42 -15.53 17.80 3.52
C PHE A 42 -16.33 18.85 2.74
N ASN A 43 -16.94 18.48 1.60
CA ASN A 43 -17.67 19.42 0.79
C ASN A 43 -18.99 19.83 1.47
N PRO A 44 -19.18 21.12 1.84
CA PRO A 44 -20.39 21.57 2.52
C PRO A 44 -21.66 21.42 1.68
N LYS A 45 -21.56 21.48 0.35
CA LYS A 45 -22.71 21.31 -0.53
C LYS A 45 -23.31 19.89 -0.46
N ILE A 46 -22.52 18.88 -0.13
CA ILE A 46 -23.03 17.52 0.07
C ILE A 46 -23.90 17.45 1.34
N ALA A 47 -23.59 18.23 2.37
CA ALA A 47 -24.38 18.31 3.59
C ALA A 47 -25.77 18.91 3.37
N GLU A 48 -25.92 19.83 2.42
CA GLU A 48 -27.17 20.52 2.12
C GLU A 48 -28.16 19.68 1.29
N ILE A 49 -27.69 18.59 0.69
CA ILE A 49 -28.51 17.69 -0.13
C ILE A 49 -29.40 16.83 0.77
N ARG A 50 -30.60 16.50 0.32
CA ARG A 50 -31.51 15.58 1.03
C ARG A 50 -30.81 14.23 1.25
N GLY A 51 -30.59 13.83 2.52
CA GLY A 51 -29.78 12.66 2.88
C GLY A 51 -28.27 12.90 2.89
N GLY A 52 -27.81 14.15 2.79
CA GLY A 52 -26.41 14.54 2.75
C GLY A 52 -25.58 14.06 3.95
N SER A 53 -26.18 14.01 5.14
CA SER A 53 -25.51 13.47 6.34
C SER A 53 -25.15 11.98 6.19
N THR A 54 -26.03 11.16 5.61
CA THR A 54 -25.74 9.74 5.33
C THR A 54 -24.68 9.60 4.26
N ILE A 55 -24.72 10.43 3.22
CA ILE A 55 -23.70 10.44 2.15
C ILE A 55 -22.33 10.82 2.73
N GLN A 56 -22.27 11.88 3.56
CA GLN A 56 -21.02 12.28 4.22
C GLN A 56 -20.49 11.22 5.17
N ALA A 57 -21.35 10.54 5.92
CA ALA A 57 -20.94 9.43 6.76
C ALA A 57 -20.33 8.29 5.93
N THR A 58 -20.96 7.91 4.82
CA THR A 58 -20.46 6.89 3.89
C THR A 58 -19.12 7.28 3.28
N LEU A 59 -18.99 8.54 2.80
CA LEU A 59 -17.74 9.06 2.27
C LEU A 59 -16.64 9.13 3.36
N GLY A 60 -17.00 9.45 4.61
CA GLY A 60 -16.08 9.45 5.75
C GLY A 60 -15.51 8.06 6.05
N PHE A 61 -16.32 7.03 5.98
CA PHE A 61 -15.84 5.65 6.06
C PHE A 61 -14.95 5.29 4.86
N GLY A 62 -15.35 5.66 3.64
CA GLY A 62 -14.52 5.48 2.44
C GLY A 62 -13.16 6.17 2.58
N MET A 63 -13.14 7.38 3.11
CA MET A 63 -11.92 8.13 3.43
C MET A 63 -10.99 7.33 4.37
N PHE A 64 -11.53 6.71 5.43
CA PHE A 64 -10.76 5.87 6.34
C PHE A 64 -10.15 4.64 5.63
N VAL A 65 -10.96 3.92 4.83
CA VAL A 65 -10.49 2.75 4.08
C VAL A 65 -9.42 3.13 3.07
N VAL A 66 -9.61 4.22 2.32
CA VAL A 66 -8.62 4.73 1.34
C VAL A 66 -7.33 5.12 2.03
N THR A 67 -7.40 5.77 3.19
CA THR A 67 -6.22 6.13 3.97
C THR A 67 -5.43 4.90 4.41
N LEU A 68 -6.12 3.90 4.95
CA LEU A 68 -5.51 2.66 5.39
C LEU A 68 -4.89 1.88 4.23
N ALA A 69 -5.61 1.77 3.12
CA ALA A 69 -5.10 1.14 1.89
C ALA A 69 -3.87 1.88 1.35
N SER A 70 -3.91 3.21 1.31
CA SER A 70 -2.78 4.06 0.91
C SER A 70 -1.56 3.84 1.79
N ALA A 71 -1.74 3.78 3.11
CA ALA A 71 -0.65 3.50 4.05
C ALA A 71 -0.01 2.13 3.76
N ILE A 72 -0.82 1.09 3.57
CA ILE A 72 -0.33 -0.27 3.27
C ILE A 72 0.44 -0.29 1.95
N ILE A 73 -0.10 0.32 0.89
CA ILE A 73 0.54 0.37 -0.43
C ILE A 73 1.89 1.08 -0.37
N VAL A 74 1.94 2.24 0.29
CA VAL A 74 3.16 3.04 0.40
C VAL A 74 4.22 2.32 1.25
N LEU A 75 3.81 1.71 2.37
CA LEU A 75 4.68 0.88 3.23
C LEU A 75 5.27 -0.30 2.45
N TYR A 76 4.44 -0.99 1.68
CA TYR A 76 4.88 -2.11 0.87
C TYR A 76 5.86 -1.68 -0.23
N ALA A 77 5.51 -0.65 -0.99
CA ALA A 77 6.34 -0.15 -2.08
C ALA A 77 7.69 0.35 -1.58
N ASN A 78 7.73 1.04 -0.42
CA ASN A 78 8.97 1.44 0.22
C ASN A 78 9.80 0.23 0.69
N SER A 79 9.17 -0.79 1.27
CA SER A 79 9.85 -2.01 1.69
C SER A 79 10.52 -2.73 0.52
N PHE A 80 9.87 -2.72 -0.65
CA PHE A 80 10.43 -3.25 -1.89
C PHE A 80 11.69 -2.47 -2.34
N VAL A 81 11.62 -1.14 -2.32
CA VAL A 81 12.77 -0.26 -2.64
C VAL A 81 13.92 -0.54 -1.67
N MET A 82 13.66 -0.56 -0.37
CA MET A 82 14.69 -0.80 0.65
C MET A 82 15.32 -2.20 0.52
N LYS A 83 14.54 -3.23 0.18
CA LYS A 83 15.06 -4.59 -0.06
C LYS A 83 16.01 -4.64 -1.27
N ASN A 84 15.70 -3.92 -2.33
CA ASN A 84 16.57 -3.87 -3.51
C ASN A 84 17.84 -3.03 -3.28
N ARG A 85 17.78 -2.01 -2.43
CA ARG A 85 18.91 -1.14 -2.08
C ARG A 85 19.78 -1.68 -0.96
N SER A 86 19.40 -2.78 -0.31
CA SER A 86 20.16 -3.35 0.81
C SER A 86 21.63 -3.62 0.47
N LYS A 87 21.92 -4.08 -0.75
CA LYS A 87 23.30 -4.26 -1.22
C LYS A 87 24.11 -2.96 -1.30
N GLU A 88 23.51 -1.91 -1.85
CA GLU A 88 24.13 -0.59 -1.99
C GLU A 88 24.45 -0.01 -0.61
N LEU A 89 23.49 -0.08 0.31
CA LEU A 89 23.68 0.33 1.71
C LEU A 89 24.76 -0.51 2.42
N GLY A 90 24.84 -1.81 2.12
CA GLY A 90 25.89 -2.70 2.63
C GLY A 90 27.28 -2.30 2.13
N ILE A 91 27.41 -1.95 0.85
CA ILE A 91 28.68 -1.48 0.27
C ILE A 91 29.12 -0.17 0.94
N TYR A 92 28.20 0.79 1.14
CA TYR A 92 28.53 2.02 1.86
C TYR A 92 29.00 1.76 3.29
N GLY A 93 28.38 0.78 3.99
CA GLY A 93 28.83 0.35 5.31
C GLY A 93 30.23 -0.28 5.31
N MET A 94 30.57 -1.07 4.27
CA MET A 94 31.92 -1.64 4.12
C MET A 94 32.98 -0.59 3.77
N LEU A 95 32.58 0.51 3.09
CA LEU A 95 33.43 1.66 2.80
C LEU A 95 33.60 2.63 3.98
N GLY A 96 33.11 2.26 5.17
CA GLY A 96 33.31 3.02 6.41
C GLY A 96 32.21 4.01 6.78
N LEU A 97 31.07 4.01 6.07
CA LEU A 97 29.91 4.81 6.46
C LEU A 97 29.20 4.18 7.67
N GLU A 98 29.16 4.89 8.79
CA GLU A 98 28.43 4.46 9.96
C GLU A 98 26.93 4.37 9.72
N LYS A 99 26.22 3.52 10.48
CA LYS A 99 24.76 3.34 10.39
C LYS A 99 23.99 4.65 10.50
N ARG A 100 24.44 5.59 11.37
CA ARG A 100 23.81 6.92 11.53
C ARG A 100 23.87 7.76 10.24
N HIS A 101 24.94 7.63 9.47
CA HIS A 101 25.09 8.34 8.19
C HIS A 101 24.17 7.71 7.11
N LEU A 102 24.04 6.39 7.10
CA LEU A 102 23.12 5.67 6.20
C LEU A 102 21.65 6.02 6.50
N ILE A 103 21.28 6.09 7.79
CA ILE A 103 19.94 6.50 8.23
C ILE A 103 19.67 7.95 7.80
N SER A 104 20.61 8.86 8.06
CA SER A 104 20.47 10.29 7.68
C SER A 104 20.35 10.46 6.16
N MET A 105 21.09 9.69 5.37
CA MET A 105 21.00 9.71 3.91
C MET A 105 19.62 9.24 3.44
N THR A 106 19.15 8.09 3.93
CA THR A 106 17.84 7.53 3.58
C THR A 106 16.69 8.44 4.03
N PHE A 107 16.82 9.08 5.20
CA PHE A 107 15.87 10.07 5.68
C PHE A 107 15.72 11.25 4.70
N LYS A 108 16.84 11.84 4.28
CA LYS A 108 16.84 12.97 3.33
C LYS A 108 16.28 12.58 1.97
N GLU A 109 16.59 11.38 1.50
CA GLU A 109 15.99 10.82 0.27
C GLU A 109 14.48 10.75 0.37
N LEU A 110 13.94 10.22 1.48
CA LEU A 110 12.50 10.11 1.70
C LEU A 110 11.82 11.47 1.87
N VAL A 111 12.49 12.46 2.49
CA VAL A 111 11.96 13.84 2.60
C VAL A 111 11.79 14.45 1.21
N VAL A 112 12.86 14.46 0.40
CA VAL A 112 12.81 15.02 -0.96
C VAL A 112 11.79 14.28 -1.81
N PHE A 113 11.81 12.96 -1.77
CA PHE A 113 10.87 12.12 -2.49
C PHE A 113 9.42 12.36 -2.07
N GLY A 114 9.16 12.45 -0.75
CA GLY A 114 7.83 12.71 -0.20
C GLY A 114 7.28 14.07 -0.62
N ILE A 115 8.08 15.14 -0.52
CA ILE A 115 7.66 16.48 -0.94
C ILE A 115 7.26 16.47 -2.41
N LEU A 116 8.05 15.87 -3.29
CA LEU A 116 7.77 15.84 -4.72
C LEU A 116 6.52 15.00 -5.05
N THR A 117 6.41 13.81 -4.47
CA THR A 117 5.30 12.89 -4.80
C THR A 117 3.98 13.30 -4.16
N VAL A 118 4.00 13.76 -2.91
CA VAL A 118 2.79 14.26 -2.23
C VAL A 118 2.32 15.57 -2.88
N GLY A 119 3.25 16.48 -3.19
CA GLY A 119 2.93 17.73 -3.90
C GLY A 119 2.32 17.46 -5.28
N ALA A 120 2.90 16.54 -6.05
CA ALA A 120 2.36 16.12 -7.35
C ALA A 120 0.97 15.50 -7.21
N GLY A 121 0.77 14.61 -6.22
CA GLY A 121 -0.52 13.96 -5.96
C GLY A 121 -1.62 14.94 -5.57
N ILE A 122 -1.32 15.92 -4.71
CA ILE A 122 -2.25 17.01 -4.37
C ILE A 122 -2.57 17.86 -5.60
N GLY A 123 -1.56 18.22 -6.41
CA GLY A 123 -1.75 18.97 -7.63
C GLY A 123 -2.67 18.27 -8.63
N ILE A 124 -2.44 16.99 -8.88
CA ILE A 124 -3.30 16.17 -9.75
C ILE A 124 -4.70 16.03 -9.13
N GLY A 125 -4.80 15.75 -7.82
CA GLY A 125 -6.07 15.65 -7.12
C GLY A 125 -6.91 16.94 -7.25
N ALA A 126 -6.30 18.10 -7.05
CA ALA A 126 -6.97 19.40 -7.19
C ALA A 126 -7.44 19.68 -8.63
N LEU A 127 -6.69 19.21 -9.64
CA LEU A 127 -7.11 19.32 -11.05
C LEU A 127 -8.35 18.48 -11.36
N PHE A 128 -8.40 17.25 -10.83
CA PHE A 128 -9.51 16.33 -11.08
C PHE A 128 -10.71 16.54 -10.14
N ASP A 129 -10.56 17.30 -9.07
CA ASP A 129 -11.58 17.50 -8.04
C ASP A 129 -12.93 17.99 -8.64
N LYS A 130 -12.87 18.98 -9.52
CA LYS A 130 -14.06 19.51 -10.22
C LYS A 130 -14.78 18.44 -11.04
N LEU A 131 -14.00 17.62 -11.75
CA LEU A 131 -14.57 16.58 -12.62
C LEU A 131 -15.23 15.47 -11.80
N ILE A 132 -14.60 15.04 -10.72
CA ILE A 132 -15.14 13.99 -9.84
C ILE A 132 -16.39 14.50 -9.11
N PHE A 133 -16.38 15.74 -8.63
CA PHE A 133 -17.58 16.34 -8.00
C PHE A 133 -18.75 16.46 -8.99
N ALA A 134 -18.50 16.95 -10.20
CA ALA A 134 -19.52 17.04 -11.25
C ALA A 134 -20.07 15.65 -11.65
N PHE A 135 -19.20 14.65 -11.71
CA PHE A 135 -19.59 13.27 -11.98
C PHE A 135 -20.49 12.69 -10.86
N LEU A 136 -20.15 12.94 -9.60
CA LEU A 136 -20.95 12.53 -8.45
C LEU A 136 -22.34 13.17 -8.49
N LEU A 137 -22.46 14.50 -8.73
CA LEU A 137 -23.74 15.18 -8.85
C LEU A 137 -24.58 14.61 -10.00
N LYS A 138 -23.96 14.28 -11.12
CA LYS A 138 -24.63 13.64 -12.27
C LYS A 138 -25.19 12.27 -11.93
N LEU A 139 -24.41 11.44 -11.21
CA LEU A 139 -24.88 10.13 -10.73
C LEU A 139 -26.09 10.26 -9.80
N MET A 140 -26.10 11.28 -8.96
CA MET A 140 -27.21 11.58 -8.04
C MET A 140 -28.41 12.25 -8.74
N LYS A 141 -28.37 12.44 -10.07
CA LYS A 141 -29.41 13.14 -10.87
C LYS A 141 -29.71 14.57 -10.36
N LEU A 142 -28.73 15.24 -9.77
CA LEU A 142 -28.77 16.62 -9.32
C LEU A 142 -28.29 17.58 -10.41
N LYS A 143 -28.69 18.87 -10.31
CA LYS A 143 -28.17 19.91 -11.22
C LYS A 143 -26.63 20.00 -11.01
N VAL A 144 -25.90 19.88 -12.12
CA VAL A 144 -24.45 19.96 -12.09
C VAL A 144 -24.03 21.42 -11.95
N GLU A 145 -23.59 21.81 -10.77
CA GLU A 145 -22.94 23.09 -10.53
C GLU A 145 -21.43 22.86 -10.42
N LEU A 146 -20.67 23.43 -11.36
CA LEU A 146 -19.20 23.36 -11.37
C LEU A 146 -18.59 24.33 -10.35
N VAL A 147 -18.98 24.23 -9.11
CA VAL A 147 -18.39 25.03 -8.02
C VAL A 147 -17.28 24.21 -7.36
N ALA A 148 -16.05 24.43 -7.81
CA ALA A 148 -14.90 23.94 -7.10
C ALA A 148 -14.59 24.87 -5.93
N THR A 149 -14.83 24.45 -4.76
CA THR A 149 -14.29 25.05 -3.54
C THR A 149 -12.94 24.40 -3.25
N PHE A 150 -11.85 25.10 -3.64
CA PHE A 150 -10.52 24.70 -3.15
C PHE A 150 -10.55 24.79 -1.62
N GLN A 151 -10.47 23.65 -0.96
CA GLN A 151 -10.56 23.58 0.49
C GLN A 151 -9.17 23.41 1.08
N MET A 152 -8.64 24.47 1.68
CA MET A 152 -7.35 24.42 2.38
C MET A 152 -7.31 23.34 3.46
N LYS A 153 -8.46 23.07 4.09
CA LYS A 153 -8.63 21.99 5.09
C LYS A 153 -8.26 20.62 4.50
N VAL A 154 -8.68 20.34 3.25
CA VAL A 154 -8.34 19.07 2.57
C VAL A 154 -6.84 18.95 2.35
N VAL A 155 -6.20 20.00 1.85
CA VAL A 155 -4.75 20.02 1.61
C VAL A 155 -3.99 19.76 2.91
N ILE A 156 -4.35 20.46 3.99
CA ILE A 156 -3.70 20.28 5.29
C ILE A 156 -3.90 18.85 5.81
N THR A 157 -5.13 18.31 5.71
CA THR A 157 -5.41 16.94 6.17
C THR A 157 -4.59 15.90 5.40
N VAL A 158 -4.52 16.02 4.07
CA VAL A 158 -3.69 15.13 3.23
C VAL A 158 -2.21 15.25 3.59
N LEU A 159 -1.70 16.47 3.77
CA LEU A 159 -0.30 16.70 4.18
C LEU A 159 0.01 16.08 5.54
N VAL A 160 -0.89 16.22 6.51
CA VAL A 160 -0.73 15.61 7.85
C VAL A 160 -0.74 14.10 7.78
N VAL A 161 -1.72 13.51 7.10
CA VAL A 161 -1.85 12.05 7.00
C VAL A 161 -0.66 11.43 6.27
N PHE A 162 -0.30 11.94 5.09
CA PHE A 162 0.85 11.42 4.36
C PHE A 162 2.17 11.75 5.04
N GLY A 163 2.25 12.90 5.72
CA GLY A 163 3.37 13.23 6.61
C GLY A 163 3.58 12.17 7.69
N LEU A 164 2.52 11.75 8.37
CA LEU A 164 2.58 10.66 9.37
C LEU A 164 2.97 9.32 8.74
N ILE A 165 2.45 8.99 7.55
CA ILE A 165 2.85 7.77 6.82
C ILE A 165 4.36 7.82 6.51
N PHE A 166 4.87 8.95 5.99
CA PHE A 166 6.30 9.10 5.69
C PHE A 166 7.18 9.06 6.94
N LEU A 167 6.73 9.65 8.05
CA LEU A 167 7.43 9.53 9.35
C LEU A 167 7.50 8.07 9.80
N GLY A 168 6.40 7.32 9.67
CA GLY A 168 6.39 5.88 9.92
C GLY A 168 7.37 5.11 9.03
N LEU A 169 7.45 5.45 7.72
CA LEU A 169 8.44 4.87 6.81
C LEU A 169 9.88 5.16 7.24
N MET A 170 10.16 6.39 7.62
CA MET A 170 11.50 6.80 8.09
C MET A 170 11.90 6.04 9.35
N PHE A 171 10.97 5.88 10.29
CA PHE A 171 11.19 5.10 11.50
C PHE A 171 11.46 3.62 11.20
N LEU A 172 10.64 2.98 10.35
CA LEU A 172 10.81 1.58 9.95
C LEU A 172 12.14 1.36 9.21
N ASN A 173 12.51 2.27 8.31
CA ASN A 173 13.79 2.19 7.59
C ASN A 173 14.98 2.36 8.54
N ALA A 174 14.89 3.29 9.50
CA ALA A 174 15.93 3.48 10.52
C ALA A 174 16.08 2.22 11.39
N LEU A 175 14.97 1.62 11.85
CA LEU A 175 15.01 0.35 12.59
C LEU A 175 15.64 -0.77 11.77
N ARG A 176 15.31 -0.84 10.48
CA ARG A 176 15.87 -1.85 9.57
C ARG A 176 17.39 -1.69 9.43
N ILE A 177 17.85 -0.48 9.13
CA ILE A 177 19.29 -0.19 8.96
C ILE A 177 20.05 -0.41 10.28
N SER A 178 19.50 -0.01 11.43
CA SER A 178 20.15 -0.18 12.73
C SER A 178 20.35 -1.66 13.12
N ARG A 179 19.40 -2.53 12.76
CA ARG A 179 19.42 -3.97 13.08
C ARG A 179 20.26 -4.81 12.12
N MET A 180 20.65 -4.27 10.95
CA MET A 180 21.39 -5.01 9.94
C MET A 180 22.90 -4.87 10.13
N ASN A 181 23.64 -5.98 9.94
CA ASN A 181 25.09 -5.98 9.83
C ASN A 181 25.48 -5.77 8.34
N ALA A 182 26.55 -5.00 8.10
CA ALA A 182 27.03 -4.68 6.73
C ALA A 182 27.23 -5.95 5.87
N LEU A 183 27.75 -7.02 6.47
CA LEU A 183 27.95 -8.30 5.81
C LEU A 183 26.65 -9.02 5.44
N GLN A 184 25.60 -8.90 6.28
CA GLN A 184 24.29 -9.50 6.02
C GLN A 184 23.55 -8.75 4.90
N LEU A 185 23.69 -7.41 4.82
CA LEU A 185 23.14 -6.58 3.75
C LEU A 185 23.66 -7.02 2.38
N SER A 186 24.95 -7.35 2.27
CA SER A 186 25.55 -7.88 1.04
C SER A 186 25.05 -9.27 0.64
N ARG A 187 24.68 -10.11 1.61
CA ARG A 187 24.25 -11.52 1.41
C ARG A 187 22.73 -11.71 1.32
N GLU A 188 21.92 -10.71 1.62
CA GLU A 188 20.45 -10.82 1.72
C GLU A 188 19.76 -11.32 0.43
N LYS A 189 20.39 -11.14 -0.74
CA LYS A 189 19.91 -11.72 -2.00
C LYS A 189 20.22 -13.22 -2.17
N ALA A 190 21.19 -13.75 -1.46
CA ALA A 190 21.65 -15.13 -1.58
C ALA A 190 21.02 -16.05 -0.52
N SER A 191 20.62 -15.51 0.63
CA SER A 191 19.95 -16.31 1.66
C SER A 191 18.45 -16.39 1.32
N GLY A 192 18.00 -17.57 0.93
CA GLY A 192 16.58 -17.89 0.84
C GLY A 192 15.90 -17.54 2.17
N GLU A 193 14.76 -16.83 2.09
CA GLU A 193 14.00 -16.46 3.29
C GLU A 193 13.75 -17.67 4.16
N LYS A 194 14.08 -17.56 5.46
CA LYS A 194 13.85 -18.61 6.46
C LYS A 194 12.41 -19.10 6.39
N ARG A 195 12.19 -20.42 6.41
CA ARG A 195 10.86 -21.03 6.47
C ARG A 195 10.10 -20.43 7.65
N GLY A 196 9.03 -19.69 7.38
CA GLY A 196 8.17 -19.18 8.45
C GLY A 196 7.57 -20.34 9.22
N ARG A 197 7.86 -20.43 10.51
CA ARG A 197 7.43 -21.53 11.40
C ARG A 197 5.90 -21.60 11.58
N PHE A 198 5.19 -20.51 11.22
CA PHE A 198 3.75 -20.32 11.43
C PHE A 198 2.93 -20.24 10.13
N LEU A 199 3.46 -20.69 8.99
CA LEU A 199 2.75 -20.64 7.70
C LEU A 199 1.37 -21.30 7.73
N PRO A 200 1.17 -22.54 8.26
CA PRO A 200 -0.16 -23.15 8.29
C PRO A 200 -1.14 -22.38 9.17
N LEU A 201 -0.69 -21.85 10.32
CA LEU A 201 -1.53 -21.02 11.19
C LEU A 201 -1.98 -19.73 10.49
N GLN A 202 -1.07 -19.04 9.79
CA GLN A 202 -1.40 -17.85 9.00
C GLN A 202 -2.37 -18.18 7.88
N THR A 203 -2.28 -19.35 7.25
CA THR A 203 -3.22 -19.79 6.20
C THR A 203 -4.61 -20.02 6.78
N ILE A 204 -4.72 -20.70 7.93
CA ILE A 204 -6.00 -20.93 8.60
C ILE A 204 -6.65 -19.60 9.01
N LEU A 205 -5.88 -18.71 9.64
CA LEU A 205 -6.35 -17.37 10.00
C LEU A 205 -6.80 -16.58 8.76
N GLY A 206 -6.08 -16.70 7.65
CA GLY A 206 -6.44 -16.05 6.39
C GLY A 206 -7.77 -16.57 5.83
N VAL A 207 -8.00 -17.88 5.86
CA VAL A 207 -9.27 -18.50 5.42
C VAL A 207 -10.42 -18.09 6.32
N ILE A 208 -10.24 -18.12 7.65
CA ILE A 208 -11.25 -17.71 8.63
C ILE A 208 -11.59 -16.22 8.46
N SER A 209 -10.58 -15.36 8.30
CA SER A 209 -10.78 -13.92 8.11
C SER A 209 -11.52 -13.61 6.81
N LEU A 210 -11.15 -14.27 5.72
CA LEU A 210 -11.80 -14.08 4.42
C LEU A 210 -13.24 -14.64 4.43
N GLY A 211 -13.43 -15.85 4.94
CA GLY A 211 -14.75 -16.48 5.09
C GLY A 211 -15.66 -15.69 6.03
N GLY A 212 -15.13 -15.19 7.15
CA GLY A 212 -15.84 -14.33 8.09
C GLY A 212 -16.25 -12.99 7.45
N GLY A 213 -15.38 -12.37 6.66
CA GLY A 213 -15.69 -11.15 5.91
C GLY A 213 -16.85 -11.35 4.92
N TYR A 214 -16.82 -12.43 4.12
CA TYR A 214 -17.92 -12.75 3.21
C TYR A 214 -19.20 -13.12 3.94
N TYR A 215 -19.11 -13.88 5.03
CA TYR A 215 -20.28 -14.22 5.85
C TYR A 215 -20.96 -12.96 6.40
N LEU A 216 -20.20 -12.04 6.96
CA LEU A 216 -20.72 -10.76 7.43
C LEU A 216 -21.37 -9.96 6.29
N ALA A 217 -20.73 -9.88 5.12
CA ALA A 217 -21.27 -9.13 3.98
C ALA A 217 -22.63 -9.67 3.49
N VAL A 218 -22.85 -10.98 3.55
CA VAL A 218 -24.11 -11.61 3.08
C VAL A 218 -25.22 -11.60 4.14
N THR A 219 -24.87 -11.58 5.44
CA THR A 219 -25.83 -11.77 6.54
C THR A 219 -26.51 -10.49 6.98
N VAL A 220 -25.93 -9.31 6.66
CA VAL A 220 -26.46 -8.01 7.10
C VAL A 220 -27.73 -7.65 6.34
N LYS A 221 -28.82 -7.39 7.06
CA LYS A 221 -30.14 -7.03 6.51
C LYS A 221 -30.55 -5.58 6.79
N ASP A 222 -30.03 -4.97 7.86
CA ASP A 222 -30.42 -3.63 8.27
C ASP A 222 -29.53 -2.55 7.66
N PRO A 223 -30.09 -1.48 7.04
CA PRO A 223 -29.30 -0.46 6.33
C PRO A 223 -28.30 0.30 7.23
N LEU A 224 -28.61 0.54 8.49
CA LEU A 224 -27.74 1.29 9.42
C LEU A 224 -26.57 0.43 9.92
N THR A 225 -26.86 -0.83 10.29
CA THR A 225 -25.82 -1.80 10.67
C THR A 225 -25.01 -2.26 9.48
N ALA A 226 -25.59 -2.24 8.27
CA ALA A 226 -24.90 -2.58 7.01
C ALA A 226 -23.65 -1.74 6.79
N LEU A 227 -23.70 -0.44 7.05
CA LEU A 227 -22.54 0.45 6.88
C LEU A 227 -21.33 0.01 7.72
N ILE A 228 -21.50 -0.14 9.01
CA ILE A 228 -20.40 -0.52 9.93
C ILE A 228 -19.90 -1.93 9.62
N THR A 229 -20.83 -2.87 9.41
CA THR A 229 -20.51 -4.28 9.15
C THR A 229 -19.82 -4.47 7.81
N PHE A 230 -20.21 -3.67 6.79
CA PHE A 230 -19.54 -3.67 5.48
C PHE A 230 -18.06 -3.29 5.61
N PHE A 231 -17.73 -2.23 6.35
CA PHE A 231 -16.33 -1.83 6.54
C PHE A 231 -15.51 -2.87 7.31
N LEU A 232 -16.12 -3.47 8.34
CA LEU A 232 -15.46 -4.55 9.07
C LEU A 232 -15.23 -5.76 8.15
N ALA A 233 -16.20 -6.11 7.32
CA ALA A 233 -16.07 -7.16 6.31
C ALA A 233 -14.95 -6.85 5.32
N VAL A 234 -14.87 -5.62 4.79
CA VAL A 234 -13.79 -5.19 3.88
C VAL A 234 -12.42 -5.31 4.55
N LEU A 235 -12.27 -4.88 5.80
CA LEU A 235 -11.01 -5.00 6.54
C LEU A 235 -10.61 -6.47 6.73
N LEU A 236 -11.57 -7.34 7.08
CA LEU A 236 -11.34 -8.78 7.23
C LEU A 236 -10.92 -9.41 5.89
N VAL A 237 -11.56 -9.03 4.78
CA VAL A 237 -11.21 -9.53 3.44
C VAL A 237 -9.82 -9.06 3.04
N ILE A 238 -9.46 -7.78 3.25
CA ILE A 238 -8.11 -7.26 2.99
C ILE A 238 -7.08 -8.04 3.80
N PHE A 239 -7.28 -8.16 5.11
CA PHE A 239 -6.37 -8.87 5.99
C PHE A 239 -6.24 -10.35 5.61
N GLY A 240 -7.37 -11.04 5.38
CA GLY A 240 -7.41 -12.43 4.93
C GLY A 240 -6.66 -12.63 3.60
N THR A 241 -6.85 -11.73 2.64
CA THR A 241 -6.17 -11.77 1.35
C THR A 241 -4.66 -11.66 1.53
N TYR A 242 -4.17 -10.73 2.35
CA TYR A 242 -2.73 -10.62 2.64
C TYR A 242 -2.16 -11.89 3.27
N LEU A 243 -2.86 -12.48 4.23
CA LEU A 243 -2.42 -13.73 4.89
C LEU A 243 -2.40 -14.89 3.90
N LEU A 244 -3.41 -15.02 3.05
CA LEU A 244 -3.49 -16.11 2.07
C LEU A 244 -2.42 -15.98 0.98
N PHE A 245 -2.17 -14.79 0.45
CA PHE A 245 -1.09 -14.61 -0.51
C PHE A 245 0.29 -14.85 0.12
N ASN A 246 0.51 -14.43 1.36
CA ASN A 246 1.78 -14.59 2.05
C ASN A 246 2.07 -16.05 2.47
N ALA A 247 1.09 -16.70 3.06
CA ALA A 247 1.25 -18.04 3.64
C ALA A 247 0.51 -19.11 2.84
N GLY A 248 -0.73 -18.86 2.41
CA GLY A 248 -1.60 -19.84 1.76
C GLY A 248 -1.02 -20.40 0.47
N ILE A 249 -0.54 -19.54 -0.42
CA ILE A 249 0.09 -19.97 -1.67
C ILE A 249 1.33 -20.82 -1.39
N THR A 250 2.13 -20.44 -0.40
CA THR A 250 3.32 -21.22 -0.02
C THR A 250 2.94 -22.59 0.53
N VAL A 251 1.91 -22.67 1.37
CA VAL A 251 1.39 -23.94 1.91
C VAL A 251 0.82 -24.80 0.79
N PHE A 252 0.01 -24.22 -0.11
CA PHE A 252 -0.56 -24.91 -1.26
C PHE A 252 0.54 -25.53 -2.16
N LEU A 253 1.57 -24.76 -2.49
CA LEU A 253 2.70 -25.27 -3.29
C LEU A 253 3.51 -26.33 -2.55
N GLN A 254 3.61 -26.25 -1.21
CA GLN A 254 4.23 -27.31 -0.40
C GLN A 254 3.43 -28.62 -0.41
N ILE A 255 2.10 -28.52 -0.41
CA ILE A 255 1.21 -29.69 -0.53
C ILE A 255 1.39 -30.33 -1.91
N LEU A 256 1.41 -29.54 -2.99
CA LEU A 256 1.71 -30.04 -4.35
C LEU A 256 3.09 -30.71 -4.42
N LYS A 257 4.09 -30.17 -3.74
CA LYS A 257 5.44 -30.77 -3.66
C LYS A 257 5.46 -32.10 -2.92
N LYS A 258 4.56 -32.31 -1.94
CA LYS A 258 4.44 -33.62 -1.24
C LYS A 258 3.90 -34.73 -2.14
N ASN A 259 3.09 -34.38 -3.12
CA ASN A 259 2.60 -35.37 -4.09
C ASN A 259 3.71 -35.69 -5.12
N LYS A 260 4.49 -36.73 -4.82
CA LYS A 260 5.65 -37.13 -5.61
C LYS A 260 5.29 -37.45 -7.07
N LYS A 261 4.12 -38.06 -7.31
CA LYS A 261 3.64 -38.46 -8.65
C LYS A 261 3.38 -37.24 -9.54
N TYR A 262 2.90 -36.14 -8.97
CA TYR A 262 2.67 -34.86 -9.66
C TYR A 262 3.95 -34.02 -9.79
N TYR A 263 4.73 -33.94 -8.70
CA TYR A 263 5.88 -33.04 -8.60
C TYR A 263 7.05 -33.45 -9.53
N TYR A 264 7.34 -34.76 -9.66
CA TYR A 264 8.48 -35.23 -10.44
C TYR A 264 8.25 -35.30 -11.95
N GLN A 265 7.09 -34.87 -12.45
CA GLN A 265 6.92 -34.64 -13.88
C GLN A 265 7.79 -33.44 -14.32
N PRO A 266 8.52 -33.52 -15.48
CA PRO A 266 9.51 -32.53 -15.87
C PRO A 266 9.00 -31.10 -15.88
N ASN A 267 7.80 -30.86 -16.43
CA ASN A 267 7.17 -29.55 -16.49
C ASN A 267 6.72 -29.03 -15.13
N ASN A 268 6.20 -29.91 -14.26
CA ASN A 268 5.69 -29.53 -12.95
C ASN A 268 6.83 -29.25 -11.95
N LEU A 269 7.93 -29.98 -12.03
CA LEU A 269 9.10 -29.78 -11.20
C LEU A 269 9.69 -28.35 -11.35
N ILE A 270 9.84 -27.93 -12.60
CA ILE A 270 10.36 -26.57 -12.90
C ILE A 270 9.35 -25.52 -12.49
N SER A 271 8.06 -25.70 -12.86
CA SER A 271 7.00 -24.73 -12.60
C SER A 271 6.74 -24.54 -11.10
N VAL A 272 6.56 -25.62 -10.33
CA VAL A 272 6.30 -25.55 -8.90
C VAL A 272 7.50 -24.99 -8.13
N SER A 273 8.74 -25.40 -8.49
CA SER A 273 9.94 -24.87 -7.85
C SER A 273 10.13 -23.38 -8.10
N ASN A 274 9.94 -22.92 -9.34
CA ASN A 274 10.00 -21.50 -9.69
C ASN A 274 8.89 -20.69 -9.03
N LEU A 275 7.66 -21.22 -8.96
CA LEU A 275 6.54 -20.56 -8.30
C LEU A 275 6.78 -20.42 -6.79
N ILE A 276 7.27 -21.44 -6.11
CA ILE A 276 7.61 -21.34 -4.66
C ILE A 276 8.59 -20.20 -4.41
N PHE A 277 9.60 -20.04 -5.25
CA PHE A 277 10.60 -19.00 -5.10
C PHE A 277 10.06 -17.60 -5.42
N ARG A 278 9.32 -17.46 -6.54
CA ARG A 278 8.77 -16.18 -7.00
C ARG A 278 7.63 -15.68 -6.13
N MET A 279 6.69 -16.56 -5.77
CA MET A 279 5.52 -16.22 -4.96
C MET A 279 5.92 -15.78 -3.57
N LYS A 280 6.85 -16.49 -2.93
CA LYS A 280 7.36 -16.11 -1.62
C LYS A 280 8.00 -14.71 -1.62
N LYS A 281 8.64 -14.33 -2.74
CA LYS A 281 9.29 -13.03 -2.88
C LYS A 281 8.31 -11.88 -3.15
N ASN A 282 7.22 -12.15 -3.86
CA ASN A 282 6.30 -11.14 -4.37
C ASN A 282 4.87 -11.26 -3.80
N ALA A 283 4.65 -12.11 -2.79
CA ALA A 283 3.34 -12.42 -2.22
C ALA A 283 2.52 -11.16 -1.86
N VAL A 284 3.13 -10.23 -1.16
CA VAL A 284 2.47 -8.99 -0.71
C VAL A 284 2.11 -8.09 -1.90
N GLY A 285 2.98 -8.02 -2.94
CA GLY A 285 2.68 -7.27 -4.15
C GLY A 285 1.49 -7.83 -4.92
N LEU A 286 1.43 -9.15 -5.04
CA LEU A 286 0.31 -9.82 -5.67
C LEU A 286 -0.99 -9.63 -4.87
N ALA A 287 -0.93 -9.71 -3.54
CA ALA A 287 -2.07 -9.40 -2.67
C ALA A 287 -2.57 -7.97 -2.89
N THR A 288 -1.66 -6.99 -2.93
CA THR A 288 -2.01 -5.58 -3.17
C THR A 288 -2.69 -5.39 -4.53
N ILE A 289 -2.14 -6.00 -5.60
CA ILE A 289 -2.75 -5.94 -6.93
C ILE A 289 -4.13 -6.59 -6.93
N ALA A 290 -4.29 -7.75 -6.29
CA ALA A 290 -5.57 -8.44 -6.18
C ALA A 290 -6.61 -7.56 -5.45
N ILE A 291 -6.26 -6.96 -4.32
CA ILE A 291 -7.13 -6.08 -3.54
C ILE A 291 -7.55 -4.86 -4.37
N LEU A 292 -6.59 -4.18 -5.01
CA LEU A 292 -6.88 -3.00 -5.84
C LEU A 292 -7.76 -3.36 -7.03
N SER A 293 -7.48 -4.45 -7.73
CA SER A 293 -8.30 -4.92 -8.84
C SER A 293 -9.73 -5.25 -8.40
N THR A 294 -9.88 -5.91 -7.26
CA THR A 294 -11.19 -6.22 -6.68
C THR A 294 -11.95 -4.96 -6.29
N MET A 295 -11.27 -3.97 -5.67
CA MET A 295 -11.90 -2.69 -5.34
C MET A 295 -12.42 -1.97 -6.60
N VAL A 296 -11.61 -1.91 -7.67
CA VAL A 296 -12.03 -1.30 -8.93
C VAL A 296 -13.21 -2.04 -9.53
N LEU A 297 -13.19 -3.37 -9.58
CA LEU A 297 -14.29 -4.17 -10.12
C LEU A 297 -15.59 -3.99 -9.32
N VAL A 298 -15.50 -3.98 -7.99
CA VAL A 298 -16.66 -3.75 -7.12
C VAL A 298 -17.26 -2.36 -7.32
N THR A 299 -16.41 -1.32 -7.41
CA THR A 299 -16.90 0.05 -7.67
C THR A 299 -17.48 0.23 -9.07
N MET A 300 -17.05 -0.56 -10.05
CA MET A 300 -17.62 -0.53 -11.40
C MET A 300 -18.94 -1.31 -11.51
N SER A 301 -19.18 -2.28 -10.63
CA SER A 301 -20.38 -3.14 -10.62
C SER A 301 -21.50 -2.60 -9.73
N ALA A 302 -21.20 -1.68 -8.82
CA ALA A 302 -22.17 -1.02 -7.93
C ALA A 302 -22.85 0.16 -8.60
#